data_ea816af3ff97b71cd975697aee280c28
#
_entry.id   ea816af3ff97b71cd975697aee280c28
#
_cell.length_a   1.000
_cell.length_b   1.000
_cell.length_c   1.000
_cell.angle_alpha   90.00
_cell.angle_beta   90.00
_cell.angle_gamma   90.00
#
_symmetry.space_group_name_H-M   'P 1'
#
loop_
_entity.id
_entity.type
_entity.pdbx_description
1 polymer ?
#
loop_
_entity_poly.entity_id
_entity_poly.type
_entity_poly.pdbx_seq_one_letter_code
_entity_poly.pdbx_strand_id
1 'polypeptide(L)'
;YLQPDEVLLARDLMDRQIVDTQGMKVVRVNDLKLSISGTQLRLLGAEVGWRGILRGLHPLVEKAACHIAKAFHKNIDEKLIAWNYMDLLDRDLSKVQLSVTHTRLEELHPADVADILEQLDPKQRANVFQHLDDAQAGEAISEMEDEFQADIIDGLDETRASRLLGNMDPDDAADIVGDLPYEKAETPLRLMGVEDAAGIRKLLGYKDDTAGGLMTTQFVAMHTTSTVGETTEVLRHLDEDHPTVSYVYVLDEYEKLVGVLSLRTLVLNT
;
A
#
# COMPACT_ATOMS: atom_id res chain seq x y z
N TYR A 1 -0.58 -32.26 -23.73
CA TYR A 1 -1.30 -31.96 -22.48
C TYR A 1 -0.30 -31.30 -21.54
N LEU A 2 -0.56 -30.05 -21.11
CA LEU A 2 0.22 -29.37 -20.10
C LEU A 2 -0.04 -30.03 -18.74
N GLN A 3 1.01 -30.19 -17.95
CA GLN A 3 0.90 -30.59 -16.55
C GLN A 3 0.28 -29.43 -15.76
N PRO A 4 -0.37 -29.67 -14.60
CA PRO A 4 -0.98 -28.61 -13.79
C PRO A 4 -0.01 -27.53 -13.29
N ASP A 5 1.29 -27.85 -13.28
CA ASP A 5 2.42 -27.02 -12.83
C ASP A 5 3.24 -26.43 -14.00
N GLU A 6 2.80 -26.61 -15.25
CA GLU A 6 3.48 -26.08 -16.43
C GLU A 6 2.87 -24.76 -16.89
N VAL A 7 3.72 -23.78 -17.23
CA VAL A 7 3.36 -22.46 -17.76
C VAL A 7 3.92 -22.29 -19.15
N LEU A 8 3.09 -21.81 -20.07
CA LEU A 8 3.52 -21.42 -21.42
C LEU A 8 4.04 -19.99 -21.41
N LEU A 9 5.36 -19.80 -21.40
CA LEU A 9 6.02 -18.50 -21.30
C LEU A 9 5.45 -17.46 -22.28
N ALA A 10 5.21 -17.84 -23.55
CA ALA A 10 4.71 -16.93 -24.56
C ALA A 10 3.23 -16.56 -24.39
N ARG A 11 2.40 -17.45 -23.84
CA ARG A 11 0.97 -17.22 -23.64
C ARG A 11 0.68 -16.57 -22.30
N ASP A 12 1.40 -17.02 -21.28
CA ASP A 12 1.03 -16.79 -19.89
C ASP A 12 1.87 -15.68 -19.24
N LEU A 13 3.01 -15.29 -19.84
CA LEU A 13 3.91 -14.26 -19.32
C LEU A 13 4.10 -13.07 -20.29
N MET A 14 4.13 -13.29 -21.60
CA MET A 14 4.29 -12.20 -22.57
C MET A 14 3.07 -11.28 -22.56
N ASP A 15 3.31 -9.98 -22.66
CA ASP A 15 2.29 -8.90 -22.65
C ASP A 15 1.48 -8.78 -21.34
N ARG A 16 1.84 -9.56 -20.30
CA ARG A 16 1.20 -9.45 -18.98
C ARG A 16 1.79 -8.29 -18.18
N GLN A 17 0.98 -7.76 -17.29
CA GLN A 17 1.43 -6.81 -16.28
C GLN A 17 2.02 -7.56 -15.10
N ILE A 18 3.13 -7.06 -14.59
CA ILE A 18 3.84 -7.57 -13.43
C ILE A 18 4.18 -6.40 -12.51
N VAL A 19 4.29 -6.68 -11.22
CA VAL A 19 4.85 -5.74 -10.27
C VAL A 19 6.36 -5.88 -10.24
N ASP A 20 7.06 -4.78 -10.46
CA ASP A 20 8.50 -4.65 -10.21
C ASP A 20 8.68 -4.28 -8.73
N THR A 21 8.89 -5.27 -7.88
CA THR A 21 9.05 -5.07 -6.43
C THR A 21 10.35 -4.35 -6.04
N GLN A 22 11.27 -4.15 -6.96
CA GLN A 22 12.47 -3.37 -6.74
C GLN A 22 12.31 -1.91 -7.21
N GLY A 23 11.58 -1.69 -8.29
CA GLY A 23 11.30 -0.36 -8.84
C GLY A 23 9.94 0.19 -8.43
N MET A 24 9.21 -0.50 -7.54
CA MET A 24 7.88 -0.14 -7.00
C MET A 24 6.93 0.37 -8.08
N LYS A 25 6.69 -0.44 -9.09
CA LYS A 25 5.81 -0.05 -10.21
C LYS A 25 5.28 -1.24 -10.98
N VAL A 26 4.13 -1.02 -11.60
CA VAL A 26 3.53 -1.96 -12.55
C VAL A 26 4.12 -1.74 -13.93
N VAL A 27 4.58 -2.82 -14.54
CA VAL A 27 5.21 -2.82 -15.86
C VAL A 27 4.69 -3.96 -16.71
N ARG A 28 4.77 -3.81 -18.04
CA ARG A 28 4.38 -4.86 -18.97
C ARG A 28 5.61 -5.65 -19.44
N VAL A 29 5.47 -6.97 -19.46
CA VAL A 29 6.49 -7.87 -20.00
C VAL A 29 6.50 -7.79 -21.52
N ASN A 30 7.59 -7.26 -22.08
CA ASN A 30 7.76 -7.09 -23.52
C ASN A 30 8.60 -8.19 -24.15
N ASP A 31 9.48 -8.84 -23.37
CA ASP A 31 10.31 -9.95 -23.82
C ASP A 31 10.82 -10.73 -22.58
N LEU A 32 11.25 -11.97 -22.78
CA LEU A 32 11.75 -12.84 -21.73
C LEU A 32 13.22 -13.20 -21.96
N LYS A 33 14.03 -13.03 -20.95
CA LYS A 33 15.44 -13.41 -20.99
C LYS A 33 15.64 -14.80 -20.42
N LEU A 34 16.10 -15.69 -21.27
CA LEU A 34 16.37 -17.08 -20.93
C LEU A 34 17.86 -17.36 -20.97
N SER A 35 18.33 -18.28 -20.13
CA SER A 35 19.70 -18.79 -20.13
C SER A 35 19.70 -20.29 -20.29
N ILE A 36 20.67 -20.81 -21.04
CA ILE A 36 20.89 -22.22 -21.20
C ILE A 36 22.00 -22.65 -20.23
N SER A 37 21.68 -23.58 -19.34
CA SER A 37 22.64 -24.16 -18.41
C SER A 37 22.62 -25.69 -18.56
N GLY A 38 23.60 -26.24 -19.30
CA GLY A 38 23.60 -27.64 -19.67
C GLY A 38 22.42 -27.99 -20.59
N THR A 39 21.54 -28.87 -20.14
CA THR A 39 20.33 -29.29 -20.86
C THR A 39 19.07 -28.53 -20.39
N GLN A 40 19.19 -27.58 -19.44
CA GLN A 40 18.06 -26.87 -18.87
C GLN A 40 18.03 -25.42 -19.37
N LEU A 41 16.81 -24.95 -19.70
CA LEU A 41 16.49 -23.58 -19.98
C LEU A 41 16.02 -22.93 -18.68
N ARG A 42 16.62 -21.80 -18.29
CA ARG A 42 16.26 -21.05 -17.09
C ARG A 42 15.78 -19.67 -17.45
N LEU A 43 14.64 -19.26 -16.91
CA LEU A 43 14.14 -17.90 -17.00
C LEU A 43 14.97 -17.00 -16.04
N LEU A 44 15.65 -16.01 -16.62
CA LEU A 44 16.45 -15.04 -15.87
C LEU A 44 15.66 -13.82 -15.44
N GLY A 45 14.74 -13.36 -16.29
CA GLY A 45 13.94 -12.17 -16.05
C GLY A 45 13.11 -11.75 -17.25
N ALA A 46 12.37 -10.67 -17.07
CA ALA A 46 11.57 -10.07 -18.12
C ALA A 46 12.16 -8.73 -18.56
N GLU A 47 12.11 -8.44 -19.85
CA GLU A 47 12.40 -7.13 -20.39
C GLU A 47 11.11 -6.32 -20.46
N VAL A 48 11.14 -5.13 -19.83
CA VAL A 48 9.99 -4.22 -19.72
C VAL A 48 10.24 -2.89 -20.45
N GLY A 49 11.37 -2.78 -21.13
CA GLY A 49 11.78 -1.59 -21.86
C GLY A 49 11.33 -1.57 -23.33
N TRP A 50 11.51 -0.43 -23.97
CA TRP A 50 11.22 -0.23 -25.39
C TRP A 50 11.97 -1.17 -26.34
N ARG A 51 13.09 -1.69 -25.88
CA ARG A 51 13.93 -2.59 -26.66
C ARG A 51 13.27 -3.93 -26.92
N GLY A 52 12.59 -4.49 -25.93
CA GLY A 52 11.78 -5.71 -26.06
C GLY A 52 10.65 -5.54 -27.07
N ILE A 53 9.93 -4.40 -27.03
CA ILE A 53 8.89 -4.07 -28.00
C ILE A 53 9.45 -4.03 -29.43
N LEU A 54 10.57 -3.35 -29.63
CA LEU A 54 11.19 -3.23 -30.95
C LEU A 54 11.66 -4.59 -31.50
N ARG A 55 12.17 -5.44 -30.61
CA ARG A 55 12.60 -6.81 -30.95
C ARG A 55 11.40 -7.69 -31.31
N GLY A 56 10.30 -7.56 -30.58
CA GLY A 56 9.05 -8.29 -30.86
C GLY A 56 8.43 -7.94 -32.23
N LEU A 57 8.61 -6.68 -32.71
CA LEU A 57 8.20 -6.29 -34.05
C LEU A 57 9.08 -6.93 -35.12
N HIS A 58 10.38 -6.73 -35.07
CA HIS A 58 11.37 -7.39 -35.95
C HIS A 58 12.80 -7.08 -35.48
N PRO A 59 13.73 -8.03 -35.46
CA PRO A 59 15.12 -7.81 -35.04
C PRO A 59 15.89 -6.72 -35.80
N LEU A 60 15.54 -6.48 -37.05
CA LEU A 60 16.15 -5.37 -37.87
C LEU A 60 15.64 -4.00 -37.40
N VAL A 61 14.39 -3.92 -36.92
CA VAL A 61 13.80 -2.67 -36.41
C VAL A 61 14.51 -2.28 -35.10
N GLU A 62 14.77 -3.23 -34.21
CA GLU A 62 15.56 -2.98 -32.99
C GLU A 62 16.95 -2.43 -33.34
N LYS A 63 17.67 -3.08 -34.25
CA LYS A 63 19.01 -2.63 -34.67
C LYS A 63 19.00 -1.24 -35.29
N ALA A 64 18.04 -0.97 -36.17
CA ALA A 64 17.88 0.34 -36.80
C ALA A 64 17.55 1.43 -35.77
N ALA A 65 16.62 1.19 -34.88
CA ALA A 65 16.24 2.13 -33.82
C ALA A 65 17.40 2.41 -32.86
N CYS A 66 18.15 1.38 -32.45
CA CYS A 66 19.34 1.56 -31.63
C CYS A 66 20.45 2.36 -32.34
N HIS A 67 20.63 2.18 -33.64
CA HIS A 67 21.60 2.96 -34.43
C HIS A 67 21.19 4.44 -34.53
N ILE A 68 19.89 4.68 -34.79
CA ILE A 68 19.34 6.03 -34.86
C ILE A 68 19.45 6.73 -33.52
N ALA A 69 19.06 6.05 -32.41
CA ALA A 69 19.15 6.59 -31.06
C ALA A 69 20.59 6.99 -30.70
N LYS A 70 21.58 6.13 -31.03
CA LYS A 70 23.00 6.45 -30.85
C LYS A 70 23.46 7.68 -31.64
N ALA A 71 22.96 7.87 -32.85
CA ALA A 71 23.27 9.06 -33.66
C ALA A 71 22.74 10.35 -33.00
N PHE A 72 21.68 10.27 -32.22
CA PHE A 72 21.12 11.37 -31.42
C PHE A 72 21.61 11.41 -29.95
N HIS A 73 22.71 10.72 -29.64
CA HIS A 73 23.27 10.62 -28.27
C HIS A 73 22.28 10.10 -27.22
N LYS A 74 21.27 9.35 -27.65
CA LYS A 74 20.32 8.64 -26.74
C LYS A 74 20.60 7.14 -26.81
N ASN A 75 20.76 6.51 -25.65
CA ASN A 75 20.80 5.05 -25.57
C ASN A 75 19.39 4.51 -25.29
N ILE A 76 18.99 3.46 -26.01
CA ILE A 76 17.84 2.65 -25.64
C ILE A 76 18.39 1.50 -24.81
N ASP A 77 18.36 1.66 -23.50
CA ASP A 77 18.89 0.66 -22.58
C ASP A 77 17.96 -0.54 -22.45
N GLU A 78 18.53 -1.70 -22.24
CA GLU A 78 17.79 -2.92 -21.91
C GLU A 78 17.31 -2.78 -20.46
N LYS A 79 15.99 -2.77 -20.23
CA LYS A 79 15.40 -2.68 -18.90
C LYS A 79 14.94 -4.07 -18.49
N LEU A 80 15.85 -4.81 -17.85
CA LEU A 80 15.63 -6.17 -17.42
C LEU A 80 15.30 -6.18 -15.93
N ILE A 81 14.16 -6.79 -15.59
CA ILE A 81 13.80 -7.10 -14.21
C ILE A 81 14.10 -8.60 -14.00
N ALA A 82 14.89 -8.90 -13.00
CA ALA A 82 15.21 -10.29 -12.70
C ALA A 82 13.97 -11.01 -12.13
N TRP A 83 13.82 -12.28 -12.48
CA TRP A 83 12.63 -13.07 -12.13
C TRP A 83 12.26 -13.07 -10.65
N ASN A 84 13.23 -12.97 -9.78
CA ASN A 84 13.03 -12.91 -8.34
C ASN A 84 12.53 -11.55 -7.80
N TYR A 85 12.40 -10.54 -8.64
CA TYR A 85 11.82 -9.20 -8.31
C TYR A 85 10.53 -8.92 -9.07
N MET A 86 9.89 -9.96 -9.59
CA MET A 86 8.64 -9.83 -10.33
C MET A 86 7.52 -10.52 -9.59
N ASP A 87 6.39 -9.87 -9.51
CA ASP A 87 5.13 -10.44 -9.07
C ASP A 87 4.10 -10.44 -10.20
N LEU A 88 3.35 -11.53 -10.33
CA LEU A 88 2.36 -11.71 -11.40
C LEU A 88 0.98 -11.35 -10.87
N LEU A 89 0.36 -10.34 -11.50
CA LEU A 89 -0.96 -9.84 -11.13
C LEU A 89 -2.13 -10.73 -11.58
N ASP A 90 -1.89 -11.72 -12.45
CA ASP A 90 -2.95 -12.51 -13.05
C ASP A 90 -3.08 -13.90 -12.42
N ARG A 91 -4.23 -14.17 -11.80
CA ARG A 91 -4.54 -15.38 -11.03
C ARG A 91 -4.76 -16.66 -11.83
N ASP A 92 -5.00 -16.59 -13.12
CA ASP A 92 -5.17 -17.81 -13.94
C ASP A 92 -3.87 -18.65 -13.98
N LEU A 93 -2.75 -18.06 -13.59
CA LEU A 93 -1.46 -18.72 -13.38
C LEU A 93 -1.27 -19.27 -11.96
N SER A 94 -2.18 -19.01 -11.02
CA SER A 94 -2.11 -19.45 -9.62
C SER A 94 -2.19 -20.97 -9.43
N LYS A 95 -2.46 -21.73 -10.48
CA LYS A 95 -2.33 -23.20 -10.49
C LYS A 95 -0.87 -23.67 -10.53
N VAL A 96 0.04 -22.82 -10.94
CA VAL A 96 1.47 -23.02 -10.76
C VAL A 96 1.80 -22.33 -9.44
N GLN A 97 2.12 -23.10 -8.42
CA GLN A 97 2.74 -22.60 -7.20
C GLN A 97 4.11 -22.03 -7.55
N LEU A 98 4.12 -20.86 -8.15
CA LEU A 98 5.25 -19.97 -8.08
C LEU A 98 5.29 -19.50 -6.62
N SER A 99 6.05 -20.21 -5.80
CA SER A 99 6.17 -20.05 -4.35
C SER A 99 6.82 -18.70 -3.94
N VAL A 100 6.58 -17.62 -4.69
CA VAL A 100 7.29 -16.35 -4.54
C VAL A 100 6.31 -15.17 -4.46
N THR A 101 4.99 -15.39 -4.64
CA THR A 101 4.14 -14.32 -5.16
C THR A 101 3.48 -13.43 -4.11
N HIS A 102 2.97 -13.94 -3.00
CA HIS A 102 2.23 -13.12 -2.03
C HIS A 102 3.08 -12.64 -0.86
N THR A 103 4.06 -13.40 -0.44
CA THR A 103 4.96 -13.09 0.70
C THR A 103 5.76 -11.79 0.51
N ARG A 104 5.88 -11.27 -0.70
CA ARG A 104 6.70 -10.08 -0.98
C ARG A 104 5.93 -8.77 -0.90
N LEU A 105 4.66 -8.75 -1.26
CA LEU A 105 3.82 -7.55 -1.03
C LEU A 105 3.65 -7.31 0.48
N GLU A 106 3.58 -8.40 1.25
CA GLU A 106 3.53 -8.36 2.71
C GLU A 106 4.83 -7.82 3.37
N GLU A 107 5.96 -7.87 2.66
CA GLU A 107 7.26 -7.36 3.13
C GLU A 107 7.53 -5.91 2.70
N LEU A 108 6.68 -5.31 1.83
CA LEU A 108 6.85 -3.94 1.35
C LEU A 108 6.34 -2.94 2.38
N HIS A 109 6.89 -1.73 2.31
CA HIS A 109 6.36 -0.61 3.07
C HIS A 109 4.94 -0.25 2.57
N PRO A 110 3.99 0.14 3.44
CA PRO A 110 2.62 0.47 3.04
C PRO A 110 2.52 1.50 1.89
N ALA A 111 3.34 2.54 1.91
CA ALA A 111 3.42 3.52 0.83
C ALA A 111 3.81 2.92 -0.53
N ASP A 112 4.71 1.92 -0.55
CA ASP A 112 5.09 1.24 -1.79
C ASP A 112 3.94 0.35 -2.31
N VAL A 113 3.18 -0.25 -1.39
CA VAL A 113 1.97 -1.02 -1.72
C VAL A 113 0.89 -0.10 -2.30
N ALA A 114 0.68 1.08 -1.70
CA ALA A 114 -0.22 2.12 -2.18
C ALA A 114 0.14 2.53 -3.61
N ASP A 115 1.39 2.92 -3.88
CA ASP A 115 1.90 3.28 -5.20
C ASP A 115 1.65 2.20 -6.26
N ILE A 116 1.77 0.92 -5.89
CA ILE A 116 1.48 -0.21 -6.77
C ILE A 116 -0.02 -0.31 -7.06
N LEU A 117 -0.85 -0.23 -6.01
CA LEU A 117 -2.30 -0.36 -6.13
C LEU A 117 -2.90 0.76 -7.00
N GLU A 118 -2.42 1.99 -6.88
CA GLU A 118 -2.86 3.14 -7.68
C GLU A 118 -2.57 2.98 -9.18
N GLN A 119 -1.47 2.32 -9.52
CA GLN A 119 -1.09 2.06 -10.93
C GLN A 119 -1.92 0.95 -11.59
N LEU A 120 -2.71 0.19 -10.83
CA LEU A 120 -3.52 -0.91 -11.32
C LEU A 120 -4.89 -0.45 -11.81
N ASP A 121 -5.46 -1.16 -12.79
CA ASP A 121 -6.88 -0.99 -13.11
C ASP A 121 -7.76 -1.49 -11.93
N PRO A 122 -9.02 -1.02 -11.82
CA PRO A 122 -9.88 -1.33 -10.66
C PRO A 122 -10.04 -2.83 -10.38
N LYS A 123 -10.02 -3.66 -11.42
CA LYS A 123 -10.17 -5.11 -11.30
C LYS A 123 -8.92 -5.78 -10.74
N GLN A 124 -7.77 -5.35 -11.23
CA GLN A 124 -6.47 -5.83 -10.76
C GLN A 124 -6.19 -5.35 -9.33
N ARG A 125 -6.51 -4.08 -9.03
CA ARG A 125 -6.42 -3.50 -7.69
C ARG A 125 -7.23 -4.32 -6.68
N ALA A 126 -8.50 -4.58 -6.96
CA ALA A 126 -9.35 -5.40 -6.11
C ALA A 126 -8.79 -6.81 -5.89
N ASN A 127 -8.24 -7.43 -6.94
CA ASN A 127 -7.63 -8.75 -6.85
C ASN A 127 -6.38 -8.75 -5.95
N VAL A 128 -5.48 -7.79 -6.08
CA VAL A 128 -4.27 -7.66 -5.25
C VAL A 128 -4.68 -7.36 -3.81
N PHE A 129 -5.55 -6.38 -3.62
CA PHE A 129 -6.02 -5.93 -2.32
C PHE A 129 -6.68 -7.04 -1.48
N GLN A 130 -7.40 -7.99 -2.11
CA GLN A 130 -8.01 -9.13 -1.42
C GLN A 130 -6.99 -10.06 -0.74
N HIS A 131 -5.70 -9.98 -1.08
CA HIS A 131 -4.66 -10.86 -0.53
C HIS A 131 -3.86 -10.19 0.58
N LEU A 132 -3.97 -8.88 0.74
CA LEU A 132 -3.41 -8.17 1.89
C LEU A 132 -4.19 -8.55 3.14
N ASP A 133 -3.51 -8.73 4.25
CA ASP A 133 -4.16 -8.81 5.54
C ASP A 133 -4.80 -7.46 5.93
N ASP A 134 -5.65 -7.45 6.95
CA ASP A 134 -6.43 -6.25 7.27
C ASP A 134 -5.55 -5.12 7.84
N ALA A 135 -4.42 -5.40 8.48
CA ALA A 135 -3.48 -4.38 8.98
C ALA A 135 -2.76 -3.68 7.82
N GLN A 136 -2.08 -4.47 6.96
CA GLN A 136 -1.41 -3.94 5.77
C GLN A 136 -2.36 -3.24 4.80
N ALA A 137 -3.58 -3.78 4.65
CA ALA A 137 -4.58 -3.17 3.80
C ALA A 137 -5.00 -1.79 4.32
N GLY A 138 -5.17 -1.65 5.65
CA GLY A 138 -5.48 -0.38 6.30
C GLY A 138 -4.37 0.65 6.10
N GLU A 139 -3.13 0.27 6.46
CA GLU A 139 -1.95 1.13 6.29
C GLU A 139 -1.73 1.55 4.82
N ALA A 140 -1.92 0.62 3.86
CA ALA A 140 -1.78 0.95 2.45
C ALA A 140 -2.88 1.90 1.96
N ILE A 141 -4.12 1.79 2.46
CA ILE A 141 -5.19 2.73 2.12
C ILE A 141 -4.86 4.12 2.64
N SER A 142 -4.39 4.27 3.89
CA SER A 142 -4.05 5.59 4.46
C SER A 142 -2.95 6.32 3.67
N GLU A 143 -2.09 5.59 2.96
CA GLU A 143 -1.03 6.17 2.12
C GLU A 143 -1.47 6.46 0.67
N MET A 144 -2.70 6.09 0.27
CA MET A 144 -3.21 6.30 -1.10
C MET A 144 -3.80 7.70 -1.27
N GLU A 145 -3.90 8.15 -2.53
CA GLU A 145 -4.68 9.36 -2.87
C GLU A 145 -6.18 9.14 -2.57
N ASP A 146 -6.85 10.19 -2.08
CA ASP A 146 -8.24 10.15 -1.57
C ASP A 146 -9.22 9.49 -2.53
N GLU A 147 -9.09 9.75 -3.85
CA GLU A 147 -9.96 9.18 -4.88
C GLU A 147 -9.92 7.64 -4.94
N PHE A 148 -8.77 7.03 -4.60
CA PHE A 148 -8.62 5.56 -4.60
C PHE A 148 -9.08 4.93 -3.29
N GLN A 149 -8.93 5.64 -2.17
CA GLN A 149 -9.33 5.18 -0.85
C GLN A 149 -10.83 4.85 -0.79
N ALA A 150 -11.66 5.83 -1.16
CA ALA A 150 -13.11 5.68 -1.17
C ALA A 150 -13.58 4.58 -2.15
N ASP A 151 -12.97 4.50 -3.35
CA ASP A 151 -13.29 3.47 -4.36
C ASP A 151 -13.02 2.05 -3.84
N ILE A 152 -11.91 1.85 -3.12
CA ILE A 152 -11.56 0.54 -2.56
C ILE A 152 -12.59 0.16 -1.49
N ILE A 153 -12.85 1.03 -0.54
CA ILE A 153 -13.80 0.78 0.57
C ILE A 153 -15.22 0.52 0.03
N ASP A 154 -15.68 1.29 -0.98
CA ASP A 154 -16.99 1.07 -1.63
C ASP A 154 -17.10 -0.31 -2.32
N GLY A 155 -15.99 -0.84 -2.79
CA GLY A 155 -15.89 -2.15 -3.45
C GLY A 155 -15.82 -3.36 -2.51
N LEU A 156 -15.61 -3.16 -1.20
CA LEU A 156 -15.50 -4.22 -0.21
C LEU A 156 -16.88 -4.69 0.32
N ASP A 157 -16.89 -5.90 0.89
CA ASP A 157 -18.02 -6.29 1.73
C ASP A 157 -18.05 -5.47 3.04
N GLU A 158 -19.26 -5.24 3.55
CA GLU A 158 -19.50 -4.36 4.70
C GLU A 158 -18.71 -4.77 5.96
N THR A 159 -18.48 -6.07 6.14
CA THR A 159 -17.75 -6.59 7.31
C THR A 159 -16.27 -6.28 7.22
N ARG A 160 -15.67 -6.42 6.02
CA ARG A 160 -14.26 -6.10 5.81
C ARG A 160 -14.03 -4.59 5.84
N ALA A 161 -14.90 -3.81 5.21
CA ALA A 161 -14.87 -2.35 5.27
C ALA A 161 -14.92 -1.85 6.73
N SER A 162 -15.81 -2.43 7.55
CA SER A 162 -15.91 -2.10 8.98
C SER A 162 -14.63 -2.41 9.77
N ARG A 163 -13.99 -3.56 9.50
CA ARG A 163 -12.73 -3.91 10.18
C ARG A 163 -11.58 -3.01 9.77
N LEU A 164 -11.45 -2.71 8.48
CA LEU A 164 -10.39 -1.83 7.99
C LEU A 164 -10.52 -0.43 8.57
N LEU A 165 -11.69 0.18 8.45
CA LEU A 165 -11.96 1.51 9.01
C LEU A 165 -11.81 1.55 10.54
N GLY A 166 -12.10 0.45 11.25
CA GLY A 166 -11.93 0.37 12.70
C GLY A 166 -10.47 0.19 13.16
N ASN A 167 -9.59 -0.25 12.27
CA ASN A 167 -8.16 -0.41 12.54
C ASN A 167 -7.32 0.79 12.06
N MET A 168 -7.92 1.73 11.33
CA MET A 168 -7.26 2.96 10.87
C MET A 168 -7.31 4.05 11.94
N ASP A 169 -6.48 5.06 11.79
CA ASP A 169 -6.59 6.26 12.60
C ASP A 169 -7.97 6.91 12.37
N PRO A 170 -8.66 7.41 13.43
CA PRO A 170 -10.02 7.90 13.32
C PRO A 170 -10.19 9.07 12.34
N ASP A 171 -9.17 9.90 12.15
CA ASP A 171 -9.14 10.98 11.17
C ASP A 171 -9.08 10.45 9.75
N ASP A 172 -8.15 9.53 9.42
CA ASP A 172 -8.08 8.88 8.12
C ASP A 172 -9.40 8.16 7.79
N ALA A 173 -9.94 7.40 8.76
CA ALA A 173 -11.22 6.74 8.58
C ALA A 173 -12.39 7.71 8.39
N ALA A 174 -12.36 8.89 9.02
CA ALA A 174 -13.40 9.92 8.85
C ALA A 174 -13.33 10.55 7.46
N ASP A 175 -12.15 10.83 6.94
CA ASP A 175 -11.95 11.40 5.60
C ASP A 175 -12.50 10.42 4.54
N ILE A 176 -12.12 9.15 4.60
CA ILE A 176 -12.63 8.11 3.69
C ILE A 176 -14.16 7.98 3.78
N VAL A 177 -14.71 7.91 4.99
CA VAL A 177 -16.16 7.78 5.21
C VAL A 177 -16.90 9.00 4.74
N GLY A 178 -16.29 10.21 4.84
CA GLY A 178 -16.83 11.47 4.35
C GLY A 178 -17.04 11.48 2.83
N ASP A 179 -16.16 10.81 2.09
CA ASP A 179 -16.22 10.71 0.63
C ASP A 179 -17.15 9.60 0.13
N LEU A 180 -17.61 8.69 1.01
CA LEU A 180 -18.52 7.61 0.65
C LEU A 180 -19.98 8.11 0.51
N PRO A 181 -20.79 7.48 -0.38
CA PRO A 181 -22.23 7.65 -0.35
C PRO A 181 -22.81 7.29 1.02
N TYR A 182 -23.75 8.10 1.53
CA TYR A 182 -24.31 7.94 2.89
C TYR A 182 -24.74 6.50 3.24
N GLU A 183 -25.36 5.79 2.28
CA GLU A 183 -25.80 4.40 2.48
C GLU A 183 -24.61 3.43 2.68
N LYS A 184 -23.47 3.72 2.05
CA LYS A 184 -22.23 2.93 2.15
C LYS A 184 -21.41 3.28 3.40
N ALA A 185 -21.49 4.51 3.85
CA ALA A 185 -20.81 5.00 5.04
C ALA A 185 -21.43 4.45 6.35
N GLU A 186 -22.75 4.42 6.45
CA GLU A 186 -23.43 4.11 7.72
C GLU A 186 -23.34 2.65 8.12
N THR A 187 -23.32 1.71 7.17
CA THR A 187 -23.28 0.27 7.51
C THR A 187 -21.94 -0.16 8.14
N PRO A 188 -20.77 0.15 7.60
CA PRO A 188 -19.49 -0.14 8.26
C PRO A 188 -19.39 0.50 9.65
N LEU A 189 -19.80 1.77 9.80
CA LEU A 189 -19.82 2.47 11.10
C LEU A 189 -20.73 1.82 12.14
N ARG A 190 -21.79 1.14 11.72
CA ARG A 190 -22.68 0.39 12.63
C ARG A 190 -22.11 -0.96 13.02
N LEU A 191 -21.31 -1.58 12.16
CA LEU A 191 -20.73 -2.91 12.40
C LEU A 191 -19.47 -2.84 13.26
N MET A 192 -18.75 -1.72 13.26
CA MET A 192 -17.57 -1.54 14.12
C MET A 192 -17.94 -1.31 15.59
N GLY A 193 -16.93 -1.29 16.47
CA GLY A 193 -17.10 -1.02 17.88
C GLY A 193 -17.73 0.35 18.16
N VAL A 194 -18.46 0.46 19.28
CA VAL A 194 -19.17 1.70 19.64
C VAL A 194 -18.19 2.86 19.84
N GLU A 195 -17.01 2.60 20.40
CA GLU A 195 -15.99 3.59 20.70
C GLU A 195 -15.33 4.11 19.41
N ASP A 196 -14.93 3.20 18.50
CA ASP A 196 -14.31 3.52 17.22
C ASP A 196 -15.27 4.33 16.34
N ALA A 197 -16.50 3.84 16.20
CA ALA A 197 -17.54 4.57 15.45
C ALA A 197 -17.84 5.95 16.05
N ALA A 198 -17.74 6.13 17.36
CA ALA A 198 -17.98 7.43 18.01
C ALA A 198 -16.84 8.42 17.70
N GLY A 199 -15.60 7.96 17.64
CA GLY A 199 -14.44 8.76 17.21
C GLY A 199 -14.61 9.30 15.80
N ILE A 200 -14.88 8.41 14.84
CA ILE A 200 -15.10 8.75 13.43
C ILE A 200 -16.29 9.70 13.27
N ARG A 201 -17.46 9.38 13.87
CA ARG A 201 -18.66 10.24 13.79
C ARG A 201 -18.44 11.63 14.38
N LYS A 202 -17.60 11.76 15.41
CA LYS A 202 -17.26 13.05 15.98
C LYS A 202 -16.50 13.91 14.97
N LEU A 203 -15.54 13.33 14.25
CA LEU A 203 -14.74 14.00 13.24
C LEU A 203 -15.59 14.39 12.02
N LEU A 204 -16.42 13.50 11.51
CA LEU A 204 -17.41 13.79 10.45
C LEU A 204 -18.37 14.95 10.76
N GLY A 205 -18.47 15.38 12.03
CA GLY A 205 -19.26 16.54 12.42
C GLY A 205 -18.60 17.89 12.12
N TYR A 206 -17.32 17.90 11.78
CA TYR A 206 -16.57 19.11 11.43
C TYR A 206 -16.47 19.27 9.91
N LYS A 207 -16.09 20.45 9.45
CA LYS A 207 -15.79 20.70 8.05
C LYS A 207 -14.32 20.40 7.79
N ASP A 208 -14.00 19.83 6.65
CA ASP A 208 -12.66 19.35 6.28
C ASP A 208 -11.59 20.45 6.35
N ASP A 209 -11.93 21.71 6.01
CA ASP A 209 -11.02 22.85 6.02
C ASP A 209 -10.90 23.56 7.40
N THR A 210 -11.42 22.96 8.46
CA THR A 210 -11.33 23.49 9.83
C THR A 210 -10.33 22.71 10.69
N ALA A 211 -9.92 23.33 11.82
CA ALA A 211 -9.08 22.62 12.78
C ALA A 211 -9.72 21.32 13.30
N GLY A 212 -11.04 21.25 13.35
CA GLY A 212 -11.76 20.05 13.75
C GLY A 212 -11.74 18.94 12.69
N GLY A 213 -11.74 19.30 11.39
CA GLY A 213 -11.61 18.34 10.30
C GLY A 213 -10.18 17.82 10.12
N LEU A 214 -9.18 18.62 10.48
CA LEU A 214 -7.76 18.26 10.36
C LEU A 214 -7.16 17.66 11.63
N MET A 215 -7.94 17.46 12.71
CA MET A 215 -7.43 16.96 13.98
C MET A 215 -7.58 15.44 14.07
N THR A 216 -6.61 14.80 14.75
CA THR A 216 -6.83 13.45 15.29
C THR A 216 -7.51 13.48 16.65
N THR A 217 -8.21 12.42 17.01
CA THR A 217 -8.70 12.19 18.38
C THR A 217 -7.77 11.29 19.19
N GLN A 218 -6.74 10.75 18.59
CA GLN A 218 -5.74 9.91 19.24
C GLN A 218 -4.55 10.76 19.69
N PHE A 219 -4.51 11.13 20.95
CA PHE A 219 -3.42 11.86 21.56
C PHE A 219 -3.21 11.45 23.02
N VAL A 220 -1.99 11.56 23.50
CA VAL A 220 -1.67 11.30 24.90
C VAL A 220 -1.79 12.58 25.71
N ALA A 221 -2.68 12.58 26.69
CA ALA A 221 -2.86 13.68 27.64
C ALA A 221 -2.64 13.22 29.09
N MET A 222 -2.05 14.09 29.89
CA MET A 222 -1.80 13.90 31.32
C MET A 222 -2.26 15.13 32.08
N HIS A 223 -2.71 14.94 33.33
CA HIS A 223 -3.07 16.06 34.19
C HIS A 223 -1.85 16.76 34.79
N THR A 224 -2.01 18.04 35.17
CA THR A 224 -0.95 18.83 35.84
C THR A 224 -0.44 18.20 37.12
N THR A 225 -1.19 17.30 37.75
CA THR A 225 -0.83 16.56 38.97
C THR A 225 0.00 15.31 38.70
N SER A 226 0.09 14.87 37.45
CA SER A 226 0.83 13.66 37.06
C SER A 226 2.35 13.89 37.13
N THR A 227 3.05 12.85 37.52
CA THR A 227 4.52 12.85 37.58
C THR A 227 5.13 12.39 36.23
N VAL A 228 6.41 12.68 36.02
CA VAL A 228 7.18 12.17 34.87
C VAL A 228 7.18 10.65 34.82
N GLY A 229 7.30 9.99 36.01
CA GLY A 229 7.26 8.53 36.10
C GLY A 229 5.93 7.94 35.62
N GLU A 230 4.81 8.48 36.09
CA GLU A 230 3.46 8.05 35.65
C GLU A 230 3.27 8.26 34.16
N THR A 231 3.71 9.41 33.64
CA THR A 231 3.64 9.70 32.20
C THR A 231 4.47 8.68 31.38
N THR A 232 5.65 8.34 31.87
CA THR A 232 6.50 7.33 31.21
C THR A 232 5.87 5.95 31.24
N GLU A 233 5.18 5.57 32.30
CA GLU A 233 4.49 4.29 32.37
C GLU A 233 3.28 4.24 31.43
N VAL A 234 2.51 5.31 31.29
CA VAL A 234 1.43 5.40 30.30
C VAL A 234 2.01 5.21 28.88
N LEU A 235 3.08 5.90 28.53
CA LEU A 235 3.72 5.78 27.20
C LEU A 235 4.26 4.37 26.91
N ARG A 236 4.73 3.65 27.94
CA ARG A 236 5.21 2.26 27.78
C ARG A 236 4.11 1.24 27.53
N HIS A 237 2.88 1.56 27.90
CA HIS A 237 1.73 0.68 27.77
C HIS A 237 0.82 1.08 26.60
N LEU A 238 1.23 2.04 25.77
CA LEU A 238 0.56 2.31 24.51
C LEU A 238 0.75 1.10 23.58
N ASP A 239 -0.31 0.72 22.90
CA ASP A 239 -0.27 -0.33 21.90
C ASP A 239 0.67 0.04 20.74
N GLU A 240 1.22 -0.96 20.05
CA GLU A 240 2.11 -0.74 18.90
C GLU A 240 1.41 0.01 17.76
N ASP A 241 0.09 -0.12 17.67
CA ASP A 241 -0.75 0.54 16.67
C ASP A 241 -1.10 1.99 17.03
N HIS A 242 -0.62 2.50 18.19
CA HIS A 242 -0.87 3.89 18.57
C HIS A 242 0.01 4.83 17.74
N PRO A 243 -0.53 5.95 17.19
CA PRO A 243 0.24 6.92 16.41
C PRO A 243 1.51 7.38 17.11
N THR A 244 2.55 7.70 16.35
CA THR A 244 3.83 8.13 16.89
C THR A 244 3.67 9.30 17.86
N VAL A 245 3.92 9.09 19.14
CA VAL A 245 3.78 10.09 20.18
C VAL A 245 5.04 10.95 20.25
N SER A 246 5.00 12.12 19.63
CA SER A 246 6.08 13.12 19.76
C SER A 246 5.90 14.05 20.97
N TYR A 247 4.65 14.24 21.39
CA TYR A 247 4.25 15.15 22.46
C TYR A 247 3.21 14.52 23.37
N VAL A 248 3.29 14.90 24.65
CA VAL A 248 2.25 14.64 25.67
C VAL A 248 1.63 15.97 26.03
N TYR A 249 0.31 16.04 25.96
CA TYR A 249 -0.45 17.25 26.28
C TYR A 249 -0.77 17.27 27.78
N VAL A 250 -0.64 18.45 28.40
CA VAL A 250 -0.93 18.62 29.84
C VAL A 250 -2.22 19.39 30.01
N LEU A 251 -3.17 18.77 30.70
CA LEU A 251 -4.51 19.32 30.96
C LEU A 251 -4.64 19.73 32.43
N ASP A 252 -5.43 20.78 32.69
CA ASP A 252 -5.86 21.15 34.03
C ASP A 252 -7.06 20.30 34.50
N GLU A 253 -7.60 20.61 35.70
CA GLU A 253 -8.77 19.96 36.26
C GLU A 253 -10.08 20.20 35.50
N TYR A 254 -10.08 21.16 34.55
CA TYR A 254 -11.21 21.49 33.66
C TYR A 254 -11.01 20.97 32.22
N GLU A 255 -10.08 20.02 32.02
CA GLU A 255 -9.75 19.47 30.70
C GLU A 255 -9.20 20.50 29.70
N LYS A 256 -8.63 21.62 30.19
CA LYS A 256 -8.03 22.63 29.32
C LYS A 256 -6.55 22.37 29.14
N LEU A 257 -6.09 22.55 27.92
CA LEU A 257 -4.68 22.48 27.57
C LEU A 257 -3.89 23.61 28.26
N VAL A 258 -2.96 23.25 29.13
CA VAL A 258 -2.10 24.19 29.87
C VAL A 258 -0.62 24.04 29.52
N GLY A 259 -0.23 22.96 28.87
CA GLY A 259 1.14 22.73 28.45
C GLY A 259 1.33 21.57 27.51
N VAL A 260 2.53 21.48 26.93
CA VAL A 260 2.95 20.39 26.05
C VAL A 260 4.37 19.95 26.47
N LEU A 261 4.56 18.65 26.59
CA LEU A 261 5.86 18.04 26.88
C LEU A 261 6.31 17.23 25.66
N SER A 262 7.49 17.49 25.15
CA SER A 262 8.07 16.61 24.13
C SER A 262 8.60 15.32 24.77
N LEU A 263 8.53 14.21 24.03
CA LEU A 263 9.11 12.94 24.44
C LEU A 263 10.59 13.09 24.82
N ARG A 264 11.34 13.94 24.10
CA ARG A 264 12.73 14.27 24.41
C ARG A 264 12.87 14.88 25.81
N THR A 265 11.96 15.77 26.19
CA THR A 265 11.99 16.42 27.53
C THR A 265 11.73 15.39 28.62
N LEU A 266 10.79 14.46 28.40
CA LEU A 266 10.52 13.37 29.34
C LEU A 266 11.75 12.48 29.54
N VAL A 267 12.38 12.03 28.44
CA VAL A 267 13.56 11.14 28.51
C VAL A 267 14.75 11.80 29.19
N LEU A 268 14.93 13.12 29.07
CA LEU A 268 16.05 13.83 29.67
C LEU A 268 15.86 14.20 31.19
N ASN A 269 14.63 14.05 31.70
CA ASN A 269 14.28 14.40 33.09
C ASN A 269 13.79 13.21 33.93
N THR A 270 14.01 11.99 33.40
CA THR A 270 13.76 10.75 34.16
C THR A 270 14.89 10.39 35.10
#